data_16c888367e8f2953670e72c4f74baa5b
#
_entry.id   16c888367e8f2953670e72c4f74baa5b
#
_cell.length_a   1.000
_cell.length_b   1.000
_cell.length_c   1.000
_cell.angle_alpha   90.00
_cell.angle_beta   90.00
_cell.angle_gamma   90.00
#
_symmetry.space_group_name_H-M   'P 1'
#
loop_
_entity.id
_entity.type
_entity.pdbx_description
1 polymer ?
#
loop_
_entity_poly.entity_id
_entity_poly.type
_entity_poly.pdbx_seq_one_letter_code
_entity_poly.pdbx_strand_id
1 'polypeptide(L)'
;DFETAKRHNLPLDYRVLDNNGVMMKHTGDFAGKKEMEAREMMIEMLRGRGNLMKVTPHVSQVGYSQRGGVRVQTIVSTQWFVDSKKMAEKVMAGWAKKEFDIIPSRYGEIFEGIMNNLHEWCISRQLWWGHQIPAYYDKTTGDLLGVTDNPEKLIKKYGKDNVVRDEDVLDTWFSSALWPFSVLDWTMEDPGKLFKKYYPAQVLETGHDILLFWVVRMLLFGYGLTGETPFKTVY
;
A
#
# COMPACT_ATOMS: atom_id res chain seq x y z
N ASP A 1 -7.41 -14.90 -7.06
CA ASP A 1 -8.12 -14.49 -8.30
C ASP A 1 -7.35 -13.43 -9.09
N PHE A 2 -6.84 -12.35 -8.47
CA PHE A 2 -6.13 -11.27 -9.15
C PHE A 2 -4.92 -11.75 -9.97
N GLU A 3 -4.02 -12.53 -9.39
CA GLU A 3 -2.85 -13.08 -10.08
C GLU A 3 -3.25 -14.06 -11.20
N THR A 4 -4.34 -14.80 -11.01
CA THR A 4 -4.89 -15.69 -12.05
C THR A 4 -5.43 -14.87 -13.21
N ALA A 5 -6.19 -13.83 -12.92
CA ALA A 5 -6.71 -12.92 -13.96
C ALA A 5 -5.58 -12.26 -14.75
N LYS A 6 -4.53 -11.79 -14.08
CA LYS A 6 -3.33 -11.23 -14.72
C LYS A 6 -2.65 -12.23 -15.66
N ARG A 7 -2.42 -13.48 -15.21
CA ARG A 7 -1.77 -14.53 -16.04
C ARG A 7 -2.58 -14.90 -17.27
N HIS A 8 -3.90 -14.80 -17.19
CA HIS A 8 -4.81 -15.19 -18.27
C HIS A 8 -5.39 -14.01 -19.05
N ASN A 9 -4.89 -12.79 -18.83
CA ASN A 9 -5.40 -11.55 -19.46
C ASN A 9 -6.91 -11.38 -19.33
N LEU A 10 -7.47 -11.73 -18.16
CA LEU A 10 -8.88 -11.52 -17.85
C LEU A 10 -9.12 -10.07 -17.42
N PRO A 11 -10.33 -9.52 -17.66
CA PRO A 11 -10.66 -8.17 -17.17
C PRO A 11 -10.54 -8.09 -15.65
N LEU A 12 -9.83 -7.07 -15.16
CA LEU A 12 -9.64 -6.81 -13.72
C LEU A 12 -10.65 -5.78 -13.17
N ASP A 13 -11.31 -5.06 -14.05
CA ASP A 13 -12.26 -3.98 -13.76
C ASP A 13 -13.70 -4.47 -13.58
N TYR A 14 -13.98 -5.75 -13.84
CA TYR A 14 -15.31 -6.33 -13.70
C TYR A 14 -15.63 -6.63 -12.23
N ARG A 15 -16.08 -5.59 -11.53
CA ARG A 15 -16.47 -5.70 -10.11
C ARG A 15 -17.91 -6.14 -9.98
N VAL A 16 -18.18 -7.10 -9.10
CA VAL A 16 -19.54 -7.57 -8.77
C VAL A 16 -20.09 -6.95 -7.49
N LEU A 17 -19.20 -6.45 -6.61
CA LEU A 17 -19.54 -5.78 -5.35
C LEU A 17 -19.13 -4.30 -5.41
N ASP A 18 -19.97 -3.44 -4.84
CA ASP A 18 -19.61 -2.06 -4.55
C ASP A 18 -18.75 -1.96 -3.26
N ASN A 19 -18.38 -0.73 -2.87
CA ASN A 19 -17.57 -0.49 -1.67
C ASN A 19 -18.31 -0.81 -0.35
N ASN A 20 -19.62 -1.00 -0.39
CA ASN A 20 -20.45 -1.36 0.77
C ASN A 20 -20.74 -2.87 0.84
N GLY A 21 -20.13 -3.67 -0.06
CA GLY A 21 -20.39 -5.11 -0.14
C GLY A 21 -21.76 -5.47 -0.70
N VAL A 22 -22.35 -4.58 -1.50
CA VAL A 22 -23.64 -4.77 -2.16
C VAL A 22 -23.41 -5.14 -3.61
N MET A 23 -24.19 -6.10 -4.12
CA MET A 23 -24.12 -6.57 -5.50
C MET A 23 -24.51 -5.44 -6.48
N MET A 24 -23.67 -5.21 -7.49
CA MET A 24 -23.85 -4.13 -8.46
C MET A 24 -25.00 -4.41 -9.45
N LYS A 25 -25.51 -3.36 -10.10
CA LYS A 25 -26.67 -3.44 -11.01
C LYS A 25 -26.55 -4.49 -12.13
N HIS A 26 -25.36 -4.72 -12.65
CA HIS A 26 -25.14 -5.66 -13.75
C HIS A 26 -25.13 -7.14 -13.32
N THR A 27 -25.27 -7.43 -12.02
CA THR A 27 -25.33 -8.81 -11.51
C THR A 27 -26.71 -9.45 -11.62
N GLY A 28 -27.65 -8.82 -12.35
CA GLY A 28 -28.99 -9.35 -12.62
C GLY A 28 -29.83 -9.51 -11.35
N ASP A 29 -30.37 -10.69 -11.11
CA ASP A 29 -31.27 -10.98 -9.98
C ASP A 29 -30.63 -10.75 -8.60
N PHE A 30 -29.31 -10.66 -8.55
CA PHE A 30 -28.55 -10.41 -7.29
C PHE A 30 -28.37 -8.93 -6.99
N ALA A 31 -28.67 -8.03 -7.95
CA ALA A 31 -28.46 -6.60 -7.80
C ALA A 31 -29.12 -6.03 -6.52
N GLY A 32 -28.35 -5.23 -5.78
CA GLY A 32 -28.81 -4.63 -4.53
C GLY A 32 -28.80 -5.55 -3.30
N LYS A 33 -28.41 -6.82 -3.46
CA LYS A 33 -28.30 -7.79 -2.36
C LYS A 33 -26.94 -7.71 -1.71
N LYS A 34 -26.88 -8.01 -0.40
CA LYS A 34 -25.58 -8.22 0.28
C LYS A 34 -24.97 -9.56 -0.13
N GLU A 35 -23.65 -9.68 -0.07
CA GLU A 35 -22.89 -10.86 -0.51
C GLU A 35 -23.44 -12.17 0.05
N MET A 36 -23.77 -12.24 1.35
CA MET A 36 -24.30 -13.48 1.95
C MET A 36 -25.69 -13.82 1.45
N GLU A 37 -26.55 -12.84 1.26
CA GLU A 37 -27.89 -13.02 0.69
C GLU A 37 -27.80 -13.52 -0.76
N ALA A 38 -26.94 -12.88 -1.57
CA ALA A 38 -26.70 -13.31 -2.94
C ALA A 38 -26.14 -14.74 -3.03
N ARG A 39 -25.30 -15.15 -2.07
CA ARG A 39 -24.76 -16.51 -1.98
C ARG A 39 -25.87 -17.53 -1.75
N GLU A 40 -26.79 -17.27 -0.83
CA GLU A 40 -27.93 -18.17 -0.55
C GLU A 40 -28.84 -18.26 -1.77
N MET A 41 -29.17 -17.12 -2.39
CA MET A 41 -29.93 -17.09 -3.65
C MET A 41 -29.27 -17.90 -4.77
N MET A 42 -27.94 -17.80 -4.91
CA MET A 42 -27.21 -18.57 -5.92
C MET A 42 -27.31 -20.08 -5.66
N ILE A 43 -27.20 -20.52 -4.41
CA ILE A 43 -27.33 -21.92 -4.04
C ILE A 43 -28.73 -22.45 -4.40
N GLU A 44 -29.78 -21.69 -4.07
CA GLU A 44 -31.16 -22.08 -4.42
C GLU A 44 -31.40 -22.11 -5.93
N MET A 45 -30.87 -21.12 -6.66
CA MET A 45 -30.95 -21.09 -8.12
C MET A 45 -30.28 -22.31 -8.74
N LEU A 46 -29.08 -22.66 -8.29
CA LEU A 46 -28.35 -23.86 -8.79
C LEU A 46 -29.10 -25.16 -8.45
N ARG A 47 -29.73 -25.23 -7.26
CA ARG A 47 -30.57 -26.34 -6.86
C ARG A 47 -31.79 -26.47 -7.76
N GLY A 48 -32.49 -25.39 -8.01
CA GLY A 48 -33.66 -25.35 -8.88
C GLY A 48 -33.37 -25.72 -10.35
N ARG A 49 -32.15 -25.45 -10.82
CA ARG A 49 -31.68 -25.83 -12.17
C ARG A 49 -31.09 -27.24 -12.25
N GLY A 50 -31.02 -27.99 -11.15
CA GLY A 50 -30.41 -29.31 -11.11
C GLY A 50 -28.89 -29.33 -11.23
N ASN A 51 -28.25 -28.16 -11.11
CA ASN A 51 -26.79 -28.00 -11.24
C ASN A 51 -26.05 -28.13 -9.90
N LEU A 52 -26.76 -28.16 -8.79
CA LEU A 52 -26.16 -28.33 -7.46
C LEU A 52 -26.03 -29.81 -7.12
N MET A 53 -24.82 -30.33 -7.11
CA MET A 53 -24.56 -31.72 -6.77
C MET A 53 -24.53 -31.94 -5.26
N LYS A 54 -23.85 -31.08 -4.50
CA LYS A 54 -23.67 -31.25 -3.06
C LYS A 54 -23.28 -29.94 -2.38
N VAL A 55 -23.75 -29.73 -1.16
CA VAL A 55 -23.24 -28.71 -0.22
C VAL A 55 -22.61 -29.46 0.95
N THR A 56 -21.35 -29.12 1.24
CA THR A 56 -20.61 -29.74 2.35
C THR A 56 -20.18 -28.65 3.34
N PRO A 57 -20.35 -28.84 4.64
CA PRO A 57 -19.76 -27.95 5.63
C PRO A 57 -18.25 -27.86 5.43
N HIS A 58 -17.73 -26.64 5.43
CA HIS A 58 -16.30 -26.38 5.29
C HIS A 58 -15.87 -25.31 6.30
N VAL A 59 -14.78 -25.57 7.01
CA VAL A 59 -14.17 -24.61 7.93
C VAL A 59 -13.04 -23.90 7.22
N SER A 60 -13.08 -22.60 7.15
CA SER A 60 -12.05 -21.74 6.56
C SER A 60 -11.77 -20.53 7.44
N GLN A 61 -10.56 -19.99 7.32
CA GLN A 61 -10.23 -18.74 7.96
C GLN A 61 -10.81 -17.58 7.15
N VAL A 62 -11.58 -16.73 7.82
CA VAL A 62 -12.20 -15.55 7.23
C VAL A 62 -11.63 -14.31 7.89
N GLY A 63 -11.12 -13.36 7.09
CA GLY A 63 -10.62 -12.09 7.59
C GLY A 63 -11.75 -11.19 8.06
N TYR A 64 -11.55 -10.56 9.22
CA TYR A 64 -12.41 -9.51 9.75
C TYR A 64 -11.63 -8.21 9.91
N SER A 65 -12.28 -7.09 9.62
CA SER A 65 -11.69 -5.77 9.82
C SER A 65 -11.37 -5.56 11.29
N GLN A 66 -10.11 -5.26 11.59
CA GLN A 66 -9.66 -4.97 12.95
C GLN A 66 -10.39 -3.76 13.57
N ARG A 67 -10.79 -2.80 12.77
CA ARG A 67 -11.43 -1.56 13.23
C ARG A 67 -12.97 -1.65 13.27
N GLY A 68 -13.55 -2.28 12.26
CA GLY A 68 -15.01 -2.34 12.12
C GLY A 68 -15.63 -3.67 12.54
N GLY A 69 -14.83 -4.72 12.80
CA GLY A 69 -15.35 -6.05 13.18
C GLY A 69 -16.20 -6.72 12.08
N VAL A 70 -16.18 -6.18 10.86
CA VAL A 70 -16.94 -6.72 9.72
C VAL A 70 -16.08 -7.62 8.85
N ARG A 71 -16.70 -8.56 8.18
CA ARG A 71 -16.03 -9.46 7.24
C ARG A 71 -15.39 -8.67 6.10
N VAL A 72 -14.12 -8.95 5.82
CA VAL A 72 -13.37 -8.32 4.73
C VAL A 72 -13.73 -8.96 3.40
N GLN A 73 -14.04 -8.13 2.40
CA GLN A 73 -14.21 -8.52 1.01
C GLN A 73 -13.07 -7.97 0.16
N THR A 74 -12.48 -8.81 -0.67
CA THR A 74 -11.38 -8.39 -1.57
C THR A 74 -11.97 -7.84 -2.86
N ILE A 75 -11.74 -6.57 -3.13
CA ILE A 75 -12.13 -5.90 -4.37
C ILE A 75 -10.93 -5.24 -5.03
N VAL A 76 -10.91 -5.20 -6.36
CA VAL A 76 -9.91 -4.44 -7.12
C VAL A 76 -10.23 -2.96 -7.06
N SER A 77 -9.24 -2.14 -6.69
CA SER A 77 -9.37 -0.68 -6.64
C SER A 77 -8.06 -0.02 -7.04
N THR A 78 -8.14 1.20 -7.56
CA THR A 78 -6.95 2.02 -7.83
C THR A 78 -6.35 2.46 -6.51
N GLN A 79 -5.04 2.26 -6.34
CA GLN A 79 -4.31 2.57 -5.12
C GLN A 79 -2.95 3.17 -5.47
N TRP A 80 -2.35 3.87 -4.51
CA TRP A 80 -0.98 4.35 -4.61
C TRP A 80 -0.01 3.27 -4.14
N PHE A 81 1.03 3.02 -4.95
CA PHE A 81 2.07 2.04 -4.65
C PHE A 81 3.46 2.65 -4.74
N VAL A 82 4.35 2.19 -3.87
CA VAL A 82 5.80 2.39 -4.01
C VAL A 82 6.38 1.17 -4.74
N ASP A 83 7.11 1.41 -5.83
CA ASP A 83 7.90 0.37 -6.52
C ASP A 83 9.11 -0.01 -5.66
N SER A 84 8.87 -0.91 -4.72
CA SER A 84 9.88 -1.33 -3.75
C SER A 84 11.00 -2.17 -4.37
N LYS A 85 10.78 -2.82 -5.52
CA LYS A 85 11.77 -3.75 -6.12
C LYS A 85 13.04 -3.04 -6.55
N LYS A 86 12.92 -1.94 -7.29
CA LYS A 86 14.08 -1.15 -7.74
C LYS A 86 14.87 -0.56 -6.58
N MET A 87 14.18 -0.17 -5.51
CA MET A 87 14.84 0.32 -4.29
C MET A 87 15.53 -0.83 -3.56
N ALA A 88 14.90 -2.01 -3.49
CA ALA A 88 15.46 -3.20 -2.86
C ALA A 88 16.79 -3.64 -3.47
N GLU A 89 16.95 -3.56 -4.80
CA GLU A 89 18.21 -3.85 -5.47
C GLU A 89 19.35 -2.98 -4.96
N LYS A 90 19.10 -1.68 -4.77
CA LYS A 90 20.10 -0.75 -4.22
C LYS A 90 20.45 -1.07 -2.77
N VAL A 91 19.43 -1.38 -1.94
CA VAL A 91 19.62 -1.77 -0.53
C VAL A 91 20.47 -3.04 -0.44
N MET A 92 20.16 -4.06 -1.26
CA MET A 92 20.90 -5.32 -1.27
C MET A 92 22.33 -5.14 -1.77
N ALA A 93 22.57 -4.22 -2.71
CA ALA A 93 23.93 -3.86 -3.13
C ALA A 93 24.73 -3.21 -1.99
N GLY A 94 24.10 -2.33 -1.18
CA GLY A 94 24.72 -1.76 0.02
C GLY A 94 24.97 -2.80 1.11
N TRP A 95 24.02 -3.72 1.33
CA TRP A 95 24.18 -4.85 2.25
C TRP A 95 25.37 -5.74 1.88
N ALA A 96 25.49 -6.11 0.61
CA ALA A 96 26.63 -6.91 0.12
C ALA A 96 27.99 -6.21 0.31
N LYS A 97 28.01 -4.88 0.27
CA LYS A 97 29.22 -4.06 0.54
C LYS A 97 29.45 -3.79 2.02
N LYS A 98 28.57 -4.26 2.91
CA LYS A 98 28.62 -3.99 4.36
C LYS A 98 28.57 -2.50 4.71
N GLU A 99 27.74 -1.74 3.99
CA GLU A 99 27.53 -0.32 4.26
C GLU A 99 26.74 -0.08 5.55
N PHE A 100 26.00 -1.11 6.00
CA PHE A 100 25.32 -1.18 7.31
C PHE A 100 25.31 -2.62 7.84
N ASP A 101 25.10 -2.77 9.15
CA ASP A 101 25.00 -4.07 9.84
C ASP A 101 23.70 -4.21 10.62
N ILE A 102 23.25 -5.45 10.81
CA ILE A 102 22.11 -5.79 11.67
C ILE A 102 22.58 -6.72 12.78
N ILE A 103 22.38 -6.33 14.02
CA ILE A 103 22.82 -7.04 15.22
C ILE A 103 21.59 -7.40 16.09
N PRO A 104 21.46 -8.66 16.51
CA PRO A 104 22.31 -9.84 16.25
C PRO A 104 22.22 -10.33 14.78
N SER A 105 23.28 -10.98 14.33
CA SER A 105 23.44 -11.42 12.92
C SER A 105 22.32 -12.34 12.42
N ARG A 106 21.64 -13.08 13.30
CA ARG A 106 20.47 -13.90 12.92
C ARG A 106 19.36 -13.12 12.22
N TYR A 107 19.22 -11.82 12.51
CA TYR A 107 18.24 -10.95 11.86
C TYR A 107 18.70 -10.50 10.47
N GLY A 108 19.98 -10.63 10.13
CA GLY A 108 20.49 -10.44 8.77
C GLY A 108 19.88 -11.45 7.79
N GLU A 109 19.78 -12.72 8.17
CA GLU A 109 19.13 -13.76 7.35
C GLU A 109 17.64 -13.48 7.15
N ILE A 110 16.96 -13.03 8.22
CA ILE A 110 15.54 -12.62 8.14
C ILE A 110 15.39 -11.42 7.21
N PHE A 111 16.27 -10.43 7.32
CA PHE A 111 16.31 -9.26 6.45
C PHE A 111 16.48 -9.65 4.99
N GLU A 112 17.44 -10.51 4.67
CA GLU A 112 17.64 -11.03 3.30
C GLU A 112 16.39 -11.75 2.78
N GLY A 113 15.77 -12.58 3.60
CA GLY A 113 14.51 -13.26 3.28
C GLY A 113 13.38 -12.27 2.96
N ILE A 114 13.27 -11.19 3.73
CA ILE A 114 12.30 -10.11 3.48
C ILE A 114 12.60 -9.42 2.15
N MET A 115 13.84 -9.02 1.93
CA MET A 115 14.24 -8.26 0.73
C MET A 115 14.03 -9.06 -0.56
N ASN A 116 14.33 -10.35 -0.54
CA ASN A 116 14.15 -11.26 -1.69
C ASN A 116 12.67 -11.51 -2.05
N ASN A 117 11.76 -11.34 -1.08
CA ASN A 117 10.31 -11.55 -1.26
C ASN A 117 9.51 -10.24 -1.21
N LEU A 118 10.17 -9.11 -1.40
CA LEU A 118 9.51 -7.81 -1.32
C LEU A 118 8.60 -7.59 -2.53
N HIS A 119 7.36 -7.19 -2.25
CA HIS A 119 6.36 -6.80 -3.25
C HIS A 119 6.19 -5.28 -3.27
N GLU A 120 5.46 -4.78 -4.26
CA GLU A 120 5.04 -3.39 -4.31
C GLU A 120 4.27 -3.03 -3.04
N TRP A 121 4.60 -1.90 -2.43
CA TRP A 121 3.98 -1.47 -1.19
C TRP A 121 2.83 -0.51 -1.46
N CYS A 122 1.61 -0.95 -1.19
CA CYS A 122 0.44 -0.08 -1.21
C CYS A 122 0.52 0.92 -0.05
N ILE A 123 0.50 2.21 -0.36
CA ILE A 123 0.67 3.30 0.61
C ILE A 123 -0.60 4.12 0.86
N SER A 124 -1.66 3.92 0.08
CA SER A 124 -2.95 4.59 0.31
C SER A 124 -3.82 3.81 1.29
N ARG A 125 -4.55 4.54 2.13
CA ARG A 125 -5.46 4.00 3.14
C ARG A 125 -6.77 4.79 3.13
N GLN A 126 -7.89 4.08 3.15
CA GLN A 126 -9.25 4.65 3.22
C GLN A 126 -9.62 4.90 4.68
N LEU A 127 -8.98 5.89 5.30
CA LEU A 127 -9.16 6.27 6.69
C LEU A 127 -9.54 7.74 6.81
N TRP A 128 -10.33 8.07 7.83
CA TRP A 128 -10.75 9.45 8.08
C TRP A 128 -9.66 10.31 8.73
N TRP A 129 -8.64 9.67 9.31
CA TRP A 129 -7.55 10.36 10.00
C TRP A 129 -6.20 9.90 9.47
N GLY A 130 -5.34 10.85 9.13
CA GLY A 130 -3.98 10.61 8.64
C GLY A 130 -3.48 11.75 7.77
N HIS A 131 -2.30 11.55 7.16
CA HIS A 131 -1.72 12.47 6.18
C HIS A 131 -2.40 12.26 4.82
N GLN A 132 -3.30 13.15 4.47
CA GLN A 132 -4.00 13.08 3.19
C GLN A 132 -3.02 13.17 2.02
N ILE A 133 -3.16 12.27 1.06
CA ILE A 133 -2.29 12.20 -0.12
C ILE A 133 -2.35 13.53 -0.88
N PRO A 134 -1.20 14.16 -1.20
CA PRO A 134 -1.15 15.46 -1.86
C PRO A 134 -1.29 15.34 -3.39
N ALA A 135 -2.16 14.45 -3.85
CA ALA A 135 -2.48 14.25 -5.25
C ALA A 135 -3.81 14.94 -5.60
N TYR A 136 -3.88 15.50 -6.80
CA TYR A 136 -5.05 16.24 -7.27
C TYR A 136 -5.49 15.74 -8.63
N TYR A 137 -6.78 15.57 -8.79
CA TYR A 137 -7.43 14.99 -9.97
C TYR A 137 -8.39 15.97 -10.62
N ASP A 138 -8.60 15.79 -11.92
CA ASP A 138 -9.72 16.42 -12.62
C ASP A 138 -11.02 15.74 -12.18
N LYS A 139 -11.95 16.55 -11.69
CA LYS A 139 -13.25 16.06 -11.18
C LYS A 139 -14.09 15.37 -12.24
N THR A 140 -13.94 15.76 -13.51
CA THR A 140 -14.76 15.28 -14.60
C THR A 140 -14.19 14.01 -15.22
N THR A 141 -12.87 13.99 -15.48
CA THR A 141 -12.19 12.89 -16.15
C THR A 141 -11.59 11.88 -15.18
N GLY A 142 -11.29 12.28 -13.93
CA GLY A 142 -10.56 11.45 -12.97
C GLY A 142 -9.05 11.40 -13.21
N ASP A 143 -8.53 12.18 -14.17
CA ASP A 143 -7.11 12.19 -14.51
C ASP A 143 -6.28 12.86 -13.43
N LEU A 144 -5.10 12.33 -13.16
CA LEU A 144 -4.14 12.93 -12.23
C LEU A 144 -3.58 14.25 -12.82
N LEU A 145 -3.86 15.37 -12.16
CA LEU A 145 -3.38 16.69 -12.54
C LEU A 145 -1.99 17.00 -11.98
N GLY A 146 -1.66 16.41 -10.83
CA GLY A 146 -0.35 16.56 -10.20
C GLY A 146 -0.32 16.16 -8.74
N VAL A 147 0.91 16.07 -8.21
CA VAL A 147 1.20 15.83 -6.80
C VAL A 147 1.93 17.05 -6.26
N THR A 148 1.38 17.71 -5.25
CA THR A 148 1.94 18.97 -4.70
C THR A 148 1.35 19.26 -3.32
N ASP A 149 2.13 19.91 -2.47
CA ASP A 149 1.66 20.49 -1.21
C ASP A 149 0.94 21.84 -1.41
N ASN A 150 1.19 22.51 -2.56
CA ASN A 150 0.54 23.78 -2.91
C ASN A 150 -0.25 23.67 -4.23
N PRO A 151 -1.57 23.48 -4.17
CA PRO A 151 -2.42 23.30 -5.34
C PRO A 151 -2.75 24.59 -6.11
N GLU A 152 -2.29 25.77 -5.70
CA GLU A 152 -2.68 27.06 -6.31
C GLU A 152 -2.44 27.10 -7.81
N LYS A 153 -1.31 26.55 -8.28
CA LYS A 153 -0.99 26.49 -9.72
C LYS A 153 -1.98 25.60 -10.48
N LEU A 154 -2.40 24.48 -9.89
CA LEU A 154 -3.39 23.59 -10.48
C LEU A 154 -4.76 24.25 -10.51
N ILE A 155 -5.17 24.86 -9.39
CA ILE A 155 -6.44 25.59 -9.29
C ILE A 155 -6.49 26.74 -10.28
N LYS A 156 -5.42 27.50 -10.45
CA LYS A 156 -5.34 28.60 -11.44
C LYS A 156 -5.45 28.08 -12.88
N LYS A 157 -4.90 26.90 -13.16
CA LYS A 157 -4.90 26.33 -14.52
C LYS A 157 -6.21 25.64 -14.89
N TYR A 158 -6.82 24.91 -13.95
CA TYR A 158 -7.96 24.03 -14.23
C TYR A 158 -9.28 24.52 -13.61
N GLY A 159 -9.24 25.53 -12.73
CA GLY A 159 -10.40 26.04 -11.99
C GLY A 159 -10.64 25.28 -10.68
N LYS A 160 -11.05 26.03 -9.64
CA LYS A 160 -11.23 25.47 -8.28
C LYS A 160 -12.23 24.32 -8.22
N ASP A 161 -13.33 24.43 -8.98
CA ASP A 161 -14.41 23.45 -8.96
C ASP A 161 -14.10 22.14 -9.70
N ASN A 162 -13.03 22.16 -10.52
CA ASN A 162 -12.57 21.02 -11.31
C ASN A 162 -11.40 20.26 -10.67
N VAL A 163 -10.78 20.82 -9.64
CA VAL A 163 -9.62 20.21 -8.96
C VAL A 163 -10.08 19.56 -7.67
N VAL A 164 -9.93 18.23 -7.58
CA VAL A 164 -10.29 17.44 -6.40
C VAL A 164 -9.03 16.80 -5.83
N ARG A 165 -8.82 16.91 -4.53
CA ARG A 165 -7.74 16.24 -3.83
C ARG A 165 -8.09 14.79 -3.58
N ASP A 166 -7.10 13.90 -3.60
CA ASP A 166 -7.24 12.50 -3.19
C ASP A 166 -7.86 12.41 -1.79
N GLU A 167 -8.86 11.56 -1.61
CA GLU A 167 -9.54 11.39 -0.32
C GLU A 167 -8.79 10.46 0.63
N ASP A 168 -7.89 9.63 0.09
CA ASP A 168 -7.10 8.69 0.85
C ASP A 168 -5.99 9.37 1.66
N VAL A 169 -5.55 8.68 2.69
CA VAL A 169 -4.40 9.08 3.50
C VAL A 169 -3.23 8.12 3.28
N LEU A 170 -2.02 8.60 3.56
CA LEU A 170 -0.81 7.78 3.50
C LEU A 170 -0.78 6.75 4.63
N ASP A 171 -0.24 5.58 4.35
CA ASP A 171 0.12 4.58 5.34
C ASP A 171 1.02 5.20 6.43
N THR A 172 0.74 4.90 7.69
CA THR A 172 1.54 5.36 8.83
C THR A 172 3.02 5.04 8.65
N TRP A 173 3.34 3.88 8.10
CA TRP A 173 4.71 3.47 7.86
C TRP A 173 5.41 4.26 6.74
N PHE A 174 4.66 4.91 5.86
CA PHE A 174 5.23 5.84 4.88
C PHE A 174 5.84 7.06 5.58
N SER A 175 5.09 7.69 6.48
CA SER A 175 5.59 8.81 7.27
C SER A 175 6.75 8.38 8.18
N SER A 176 6.64 7.21 8.80
CA SER A 176 7.70 6.65 9.67
C SER A 176 8.99 6.35 8.89
N ALA A 177 8.88 5.93 7.63
CA ALA A 177 10.05 5.69 6.77
C ALA A 177 10.79 6.98 6.39
N LEU A 178 10.11 8.13 6.46
CA LEU A 178 10.72 9.44 6.22
C LEU A 178 11.41 10.03 7.44
N TRP A 179 11.34 9.38 8.60
CA TRP A 179 11.91 9.89 9.85
C TRP A 179 13.38 10.31 9.74
N PRO A 180 14.32 9.54 9.12
CA PRO A 180 15.72 9.92 9.02
C PRO A 180 15.97 11.22 8.26
N PHE A 181 14.99 11.65 7.45
CA PHE A 181 15.05 12.86 6.63
C PHE A 181 14.35 14.02 7.31
N SER A 182 13.12 13.80 7.79
CA SER A 182 12.27 14.85 8.34
C SER A 182 12.82 15.47 9.62
N VAL A 183 13.49 14.69 10.48
CA VAL A 183 14.10 15.21 11.71
C VAL A 183 15.39 16.00 11.47
N LEU A 184 15.95 15.93 10.27
CA LEU A 184 17.16 16.63 9.87
C LEU A 184 16.91 17.75 8.88
N ASP A 185 15.65 18.17 8.71
CA ASP A 185 15.19 19.21 7.78
C ASP A 185 15.64 18.96 6.33
N TRP A 186 15.72 17.70 5.92
CA TRP A 186 16.12 17.34 4.57
C TRP A 186 15.00 17.60 3.57
N THR A 187 15.37 18.21 2.45
CA THR A 187 14.52 18.31 1.26
C THR A 187 15.28 17.84 0.01
N MET A 188 14.57 17.52 -1.06
CA MET A 188 15.19 17.15 -2.32
C MET A 188 15.99 18.30 -2.96
N GLU A 189 15.62 19.55 -2.65
CA GLU A 189 16.24 20.76 -3.20
C GLU A 189 17.47 21.18 -2.40
N ASP A 190 17.42 21.08 -1.07
CA ASP A 190 18.54 21.35 -0.16
C ASP A 190 18.56 20.36 0.99
N PRO A 191 19.58 19.50 1.06
CA PRO A 191 19.75 18.56 2.17
C PRO A 191 19.88 19.22 3.55
N GLY A 192 20.23 20.50 3.61
CA GLY A 192 20.38 21.24 4.86
C GLY A 192 21.64 20.88 5.67
N LYS A 193 21.92 21.73 6.67
CA LYS A 193 23.14 21.60 7.50
C LYS A 193 23.05 20.41 8.47
N LEU A 194 21.87 20.16 9.04
CA LEU A 194 21.66 19.07 10.00
C LEU A 194 21.83 17.72 9.32
N PHE A 195 21.24 17.54 8.14
CA PHE A 195 21.38 16.32 7.36
C PHE A 195 22.86 16.04 7.04
N LYS A 196 23.57 17.02 6.46
CA LYS A 196 25.00 16.88 6.11
C LYS A 196 25.90 16.52 7.32
N LYS A 197 25.47 16.89 8.55
CA LYS A 197 26.24 16.62 9.77
C LYS A 197 25.89 15.30 10.41
N TYR A 198 24.63 14.86 10.39
CA TYR A 198 24.14 13.76 11.20
C TYR A 198 23.65 12.55 10.40
N TYR A 199 23.51 12.66 9.08
CA TYR A 199 23.17 11.54 8.22
C TYR A 199 24.44 10.93 7.61
N PRO A 200 24.59 9.60 7.59
CA PRO A 200 23.74 8.61 8.22
C PRO A 200 23.90 8.57 9.77
N ALA A 201 22.84 8.18 10.48
CA ALA A 201 22.94 7.91 11.90
C ALA A 201 23.88 6.73 12.17
N GLN A 202 24.53 6.71 13.37
CA GLN A 202 25.45 5.63 13.71
C GLN A 202 24.71 4.35 14.07
N VAL A 203 23.67 4.46 14.92
CA VAL A 203 22.91 3.32 15.43
C VAL A 203 21.42 3.63 15.37
N LEU A 204 20.65 2.65 14.91
CA LEU A 204 19.21 2.59 15.10
C LEU A 204 18.90 1.41 16.01
N GLU A 205 18.28 1.66 17.17
CA GLU A 205 17.81 0.64 18.08
C GLU A 205 16.30 0.50 17.94
N THR A 206 15.80 -0.76 17.77
CA THR A 206 14.38 -1.02 17.59
C THR A 206 14.00 -2.47 17.87
N GLY A 207 12.70 -2.73 18.07
CA GLY A 207 12.18 -4.09 18.17
C GLY A 207 12.27 -4.86 16.86
N HIS A 208 12.60 -6.13 16.95
CA HIS A 208 12.72 -7.02 15.79
C HIS A 208 11.39 -7.22 15.02
N ASP A 209 10.27 -7.05 15.68
CA ASP A 209 8.92 -7.19 15.12
C ASP A 209 8.58 -6.11 14.10
N ILE A 210 9.28 -4.97 14.11
CA ILE A 210 9.12 -3.90 13.13
C ILE A 210 10.28 -3.78 12.13
N LEU A 211 11.11 -4.81 12.02
CA LEU A 211 12.21 -4.85 11.03
C LEU A 211 11.68 -4.61 9.60
N LEU A 212 10.65 -5.34 9.17
CA LEU A 212 10.01 -5.15 7.86
C LEU A 212 9.32 -3.78 7.76
N PHE A 213 8.54 -3.43 8.80
CA PHE A 213 7.63 -2.28 8.70
C PHE A 213 8.35 -0.94 8.81
N TRP A 214 9.45 -0.88 9.52
CA TRP A 214 10.16 0.38 9.76
C TRP A 214 11.57 0.38 9.19
N VAL A 215 12.43 -0.55 9.60
CA VAL A 215 13.85 -0.56 9.21
C VAL A 215 14.00 -0.72 7.70
N VAL A 216 13.38 -1.75 7.12
CA VAL A 216 13.43 -1.99 5.66
C VAL A 216 12.91 -0.79 4.88
N ARG A 217 11.83 -0.17 5.32
CA ARG A 217 11.25 0.99 4.62
C ARG A 217 12.12 2.23 4.72
N MET A 218 12.78 2.47 5.85
CA MET A 218 13.80 3.54 5.95
C MET A 218 15.01 3.27 5.04
N LEU A 219 15.47 2.02 4.96
CA LEU A 219 16.54 1.63 4.02
C LEU A 219 16.13 1.86 2.56
N LEU A 220 14.91 1.46 2.18
CA LEU A 220 14.39 1.69 0.82
C LEU A 220 14.42 3.19 0.48
N PHE A 221 13.94 4.04 1.37
CA PHE A 221 13.94 5.48 1.13
C PHE A 221 15.33 6.09 1.23
N GLY A 222 16.20 5.61 2.12
CA GLY A 222 17.59 6.04 2.19
C GLY A 222 18.28 5.87 0.84
N TYR A 223 18.35 4.64 0.36
CA TYR A 223 18.96 4.35 -0.95
C TYR A 223 18.16 4.91 -2.13
N GLY A 224 16.85 5.04 -2.00
CA GLY A 224 16.00 5.60 -3.05
C GLY A 224 16.18 7.09 -3.26
N LEU A 225 16.25 7.85 -2.18
CA LEU A 225 16.26 9.32 -2.18
C LEU A 225 17.66 9.91 -2.13
N THR A 226 18.58 9.30 -1.38
CA THR A 226 19.94 9.85 -1.16
C THR A 226 21.04 9.00 -1.77
N GLY A 227 20.77 7.74 -2.10
CA GLY A 227 21.79 6.78 -2.54
C GLY A 227 22.62 6.17 -1.42
N GLU A 228 22.31 6.49 -0.15
CA GLU A 228 23.08 6.05 1.02
C GLU A 228 22.18 5.39 2.07
N THR A 229 22.80 4.58 2.95
CA THR A 229 22.10 4.01 4.10
C THR A 229 21.70 5.08 5.10
N PRO A 230 20.51 5.02 5.73
CA PRO A 230 20.12 6.00 6.74
C PRO A 230 20.81 5.80 8.11
N PHE A 231 21.41 4.65 8.36
CA PHE A 231 22.12 4.30 9.59
C PHE A 231 23.19 3.24 9.34
N LYS A 232 24.22 3.20 10.20
CA LYS A 232 25.33 2.25 10.05
C LYS A 232 25.08 0.91 10.74
N THR A 233 24.35 0.91 11.84
CA THR A 233 24.03 -0.29 12.61
C THR A 233 22.58 -0.29 13.04
N VAL A 234 21.89 -1.40 12.85
CA VAL A 234 20.58 -1.69 13.43
C VAL A 234 20.78 -2.66 14.60
N TYR A 235 20.24 -2.30 15.77
CA TYR A 235 20.36 -3.09 16.99
C TYR A 235 18.99 -3.42 17.58
#